data_3ec221f5f4873bd9bb545f1896ce6fc8
#
_entry.id   3ec221f5f4873bd9bb545f1896ce6fc8
#
_cell.length_a   1.000
_cell.length_b   1.000
_cell.length_c   1.000
_cell.angle_alpha   90.00
_cell.angle_beta   90.00
_cell.angle_gamma   90.00
#
_symmetry.space_group_name_H-M   'P 1'
#
loop_
_entity.id
_entity.type
_entity.pdbx_description
1 polymer ?
#
loop_
_entity_poly.entity_id
_entity_poly.type
_entity_poly.pdbx_seq_one_letter_code
_entity_poly.pdbx_strand_id
1 'polypeptide(L)'
;MTATPWGFRDILPEEAQAREEIACTVKGCFREHHYLPVETPLLEDKGSLEEGGRIADTPFKLFDDDGRLLVVRPDNTLPIVRLVSTRMRAADLPLRLR
;
A
#
# COMPACT_ATOMS: atom_id res chain seq x y z
N MET A 1 31.49 2.48 -0.53
CA MET A 1 30.04 2.24 -0.45
C MET A 1 29.32 3.48 -0.02
N THR A 2 28.17 3.73 -0.59
CA THR A 2 27.37 4.91 -0.27
C THR A 2 26.43 4.59 0.90
N ALA A 3 26.04 5.62 1.65
CA ALA A 3 24.99 5.52 2.65
C ALA A 3 23.63 5.31 1.97
N THR A 4 22.61 5.06 2.78
CA THR A 4 21.23 5.00 2.31
C THR A 4 20.80 6.35 1.73
N PRO A 5 19.79 6.37 0.83
CA PRO A 5 19.24 7.64 0.35
C PRO A 5 18.74 8.51 1.51
N TRP A 6 18.78 9.82 1.31
CA TRP A 6 18.35 10.77 2.32
C TRP A 6 16.91 10.49 2.78
N GLY A 7 16.71 10.47 4.07
CA GLY A 7 15.40 10.17 4.65
C GLY A 7 15.12 8.68 4.84
N PHE A 8 16.03 7.81 4.41
CA PHE A 8 15.90 6.36 4.57
C PHE A 8 17.00 5.85 5.49
N ARG A 9 16.74 4.72 6.12
CA ARG A 9 17.71 4.06 6.96
C ARG A 9 17.53 2.55 6.92
N ASP A 10 18.59 1.84 7.18
CA ASP A 10 18.52 0.40 7.37
C ASP A 10 17.93 0.08 8.73
N ILE A 11 17.16 -0.98 8.80
CA ILE A 11 16.60 -1.49 10.04
C ILE A 11 17.39 -2.73 10.44
N LEU A 12 18.09 -2.64 11.54
CA LEU A 12 18.93 -3.73 12.02
C LEU A 12 18.10 -4.81 12.72
N PRO A 13 18.68 -6.03 12.93
CA PRO A 13 17.89 -7.18 13.37
C PRO A 13 17.05 -6.98 14.62
N GLU A 14 17.56 -6.30 15.63
CA GLU A 14 16.81 -6.08 16.88
C GLU A 14 15.52 -5.30 16.62
N GLU A 15 15.61 -4.19 15.91
CA GLU A 15 14.45 -3.39 15.59
C GLU A 15 13.54 -4.10 14.58
N ALA A 16 14.11 -4.80 13.60
CA ALA A 16 13.35 -5.55 12.61
C ALA A 16 12.51 -6.65 13.28
N GLN A 17 13.08 -7.36 14.26
CA GLN A 17 12.35 -8.37 15.01
C GLN A 17 11.21 -7.76 15.83
N ALA A 18 11.47 -6.63 16.49
CA ALA A 18 10.43 -5.92 17.23
C ALA A 18 9.28 -5.49 16.33
N ARG A 19 9.58 -5.01 15.13
CA ARG A 19 8.58 -4.65 14.13
C ARG A 19 7.75 -5.85 13.68
N GLU A 20 8.39 -6.99 13.46
CA GLU A 20 7.70 -8.22 13.08
C GLU A 20 6.75 -8.69 14.17
N GLU A 21 7.16 -8.62 15.43
CA GLU A 21 6.31 -8.99 16.56
C GLU A 21 5.07 -8.09 16.66
N ILE A 22 5.25 -6.79 16.50
CA ILE A 22 4.15 -5.83 16.50
C ILE A 22 3.22 -6.11 15.32
N ALA A 23 3.77 -6.30 14.13
CA ALA A 23 2.98 -6.61 12.94
C ALA A 23 2.18 -7.91 13.12
N CYS A 24 2.78 -8.93 13.70
CA CYS A 24 2.12 -10.20 13.97
C CYS A 24 0.93 -10.02 14.93
N THR A 25 1.11 -9.23 15.98
CA THR A 25 0.04 -8.93 16.94
C THR A 25 -1.12 -8.19 16.27
N VAL A 26 -0.82 -7.17 15.49
CA VAL A 26 -1.84 -6.38 14.77
C VAL A 26 -2.57 -7.25 13.75
N LYS A 27 -1.85 -8.06 12.99
CA LYS A 27 -2.47 -8.99 12.03
C LYS A 27 -3.37 -10.01 12.70
N GLY A 28 -2.97 -10.50 13.87
CA GLY A 28 -3.79 -11.39 14.67
C GLY A 28 -5.11 -10.75 15.09
N CYS A 29 -5.07 -9.49 15.48
CA CYS A 29 -6.27 -8.71 15.82
C CYS A 29 -7.20 -8.57 14.61
N PHE A 30 -6.68 -8.24 13.45
CA PHE A 30 -7.48 -8.20 12.23
C PHE A 30 -8.13 -9.54 11.91
N ARG A 31 -7.38 -10.63 12.07
CA ARG A 31 -7.88 -11.98 11.82
C ARG A 31 -9.04 -12.33 12.75
N GLU A 32 -8.93 -11.98 14.03
CA GLU A 32 -10.01 -12.20 15.01
C GLU A 32 -11.28 -11.46 14.64
N HIS A 33 -11.18 -10.32 13.97
CA HIS A 33 -12.32 -9.54 13.51
C HIS A 33 -12.72 -9.85 12.06
N HIS A 34 -12.23 -10.97 11.52
CA HIS A 34 -12.58 -11.46 10.18
C HIS A 34 -12.14 -10.53 9.03
N TYR A 35 -11.07 -9.78 9.22
CA TYR A 35 -10.45 -9.04 8.13
C TYR A 35 -9.59 -9.96 7.28
N LEU A 36 -9.74 -9.86 5.97
CA LEU A 36 -8.96 -10.64 5.02
C LEU A 36 -7.84 -9.78 4.43
N PRO A 37 -6.65 -10.36 4.23
CA PRO A 37 -5.54 -9.60 3.67
C PRO A 37 -5.74 -9.40 2.17
N VAL A 38 -5.36 -8.23 1.70
CA VAL A 38 -5.17 -7.94 0.29
C VAL A 38 -3.82 -7.27 0.10
N GLU A 39 -3.26 -7.43 -1.08
CA GLU A 39 -2.03 -6.75 -1.46
C GLU A 39 -2.28 -5.97 -2.73
N THR A 40 -1.90 -4.71 -2.72
CA THR A 40 -1.97 -3.84 -3.89
C THR A 40 -0.56 -3.45 -4.32
N PRO A 41 -0.35 -3.11 -5.60
CA PRO A 41 0.96 -2.66 -6.04
C PRO A 41 1.45 -1.44 -5.28
N LEU A 42 2.76 -1.38 -5.04
CA LEU A 42 3.39 -0.22 -4.42
C LEU A 42 3.27 1.02 -5.31
N LEU A 43 3.32 0.82 -6.62
CA LEU A 43 3.22 1.89 -7.61
C LEU A 43 1.80 1.92 -8.19
N GLU A 44 1.24 3.11 -8.25
CA GLU A 44 -0.08 3.34 -8.83
C GLU A 44 0.02 4.31 -9.99
N ASP A 45 -0.90 4.18 -10.94
CA ASP A 45 -1.03 5.14 -12.02
C ASP A 45 -1.55 6.46 -11.47
N LYS A 46 -0.89 7.56 -11.81
CA LYS A 46 -1.27 8.89 -11.29
C LYS A 46 -2.70 9.25 -11.66
N GLY A 47 -3.13 8.91 -12.88
CA GLY A 47 -4.50 9.17 -13.32
C GLY A 47 -5.55 8.47 -12.46
N SER A 48 -5.29 7.23 -12.06
CA SER A 48 -6.20 6.48 -11.18
C SER A 48 -6.35 7.13 -9.81
N LEU A 49 -5.27 7.68 -9.26
CA LEU A 49 -5.32 8.40 -7.99
C LEU A 49 -6.07 9.72 -8.12
N GLU A 50 -5.91 10.42 -9.23
CA GLU A 50 -6.62 11.67 -9.50
C GLU A 50 -8.13 11.45 -9.63
N GLU A 51 -8.55 10.37 -10.30
CA GLU A 51 -9.96 10.00 -10.42
C GLU A 51 -10.60 9.74 -9.04
N GLY A 52 -9.82 9.27 -8.09
CA GLY A 52 -10.29 9.08 -6.72
C GLY A 52 -10.46 10.37 -5.93
N GLY A 53 -10.21 11.52 -6.54
CA GLY A 53 -10.37 12.84 -5.90
C GLY A 53 -9.30 13.18 -4.89
N ARG A 54 -8.26 12.37 -4.78
CA ARG A 54 -7.10 12.65 -3.92
C ARG A 54 -5.87 12.86 -4.78
N ILE A 55 -5.60 14.10 -5.06
CA ILE A 55 -4.30 14.46 -5.60
C ILE A 55 -3.38 14.67 -4.42
N ALA A 56 -2.69 13.64 -4.03
CA ALA A 56 -1.54 13.83 -3.21
C ALA A 56 -0.39 14.25 -4.13
N ASP A 57 0.18 15.37 -3.86
CA ASP A 57 1.48 15.73 -4.39
C ASP A 57 2.46 14.72 -3.77
N THR A 58 2.61 13.57 -4.40
CA THR A 58 3.56 12.58 -3.90
C THR A 58 4.96 12.99 -4.33
N PRO A 59 5.93 12.98 -3.40
CA PRO A 59 7.29 13.37 -3.75
C PRO A 59 8.01 12.34 -4.62
N PHE A 60 7.48 11.12 -4.74
CA PHE A 60 8.12 10.04 -5.47
C PHE A 60 7.33 9.68 -6.71
N LYS A 61 7.90 9.97 -7.86
CA LYS A 61 7.31 9.72 -9.17
C LYS A 61 8.30 8.94 -10.03
N LEU A 62 7.76 8.05 -10.85
CA LEU A 62 8.54 7.22 -11.76
C LEU A 62 7.85 7.21 -13.12
N PHE A 63 8.65 6.98 -14.16
CA PHE A 63 8.11 6.68 -15.48
C PHE A 63 8.40 5.21 -15.81
N ASP A 64 7.40 4.49 -16.30
CA ASP A 64 7.63 3.15 -16.83
C ASP A 64 8.24 3.21 -18.23
N ASP A 65 8.53 2.04 -18.82
CA ASP A 65 9.13 1.97 -20.14
C ASP A 65 8.23 2.56 -21.25
N ASP A 66 6.93 2.62 -21.01
CA ASP A 66 5.95 3.19 -21.94
C ASP A 66 5.74 4.69 -21.71
N GLY A 67 6.47 5.29 -20.79
CA GLY A 67 6.35 6.72 -20.49
C GLY A 67 5.17 7.08 -19.59
N ARG A 68 4.51 6.12 -18.98
CA ARG A 68 3.42 6.39 -18.03
C ARG A 68 3.97 6.90 -16.73
N LEU A 69 3.30 7.88 -16.16
CA LEU A 69 3.67 8.43 -14.87
C LEU A 69 3.08 7.57 -13.75
N LEU A 70 3.98 6.96 -12.99
CA LEU A 70 3.64 6.17 -11.82
C LEU A 70 4.06 6.93 -10.56
N VAL A 71 3.33 6.70 -9.48
CA VAL A 71 3.64 7.30 -8.19
C VAL A 71 3.68 6.21 -7.11
N VAL A 72 4.52 6.44 -6.11
CA VAL A 72 4.48 5.60 -4.91
C VAL A 72 3.18 5.90 -4.18
N ARG A 73 2.41 4.87 -3.87
CA ARG A 73 1.12 5.06 -3.20
C ARG A 73 1.29 5.80 -1.87
N PRO A 74 0.43 6.79 -1.58
CA PRO A 74 0.49 7.48 -0.29
C PRO A 74 -0.09 6.63 0.84
N ASP A 75 -1.10 5.79 0.53
CA ASP A 75 -1.71 4.84 1.46
C ASP A 75 -2.42 3.75 0.65
N ASN A 76 -3.19 2.90 1.31
CA ASN A 76 -3.91 1.79 0.67
C ASN A 76 -5.38 2.09 0.39
N THR A 77 -5.89 3.26 0.70
CA THR A 77 -7.33 3.54 0.60
C THR A 77 -7.82 3.47 -0.83
N LEU A 78 -7.28 4.29 -1.72
CA LEU A 78 -7.68 4.29 -3.13
C LEU A 78 -7.30 3.00 -3.87
N PRO A 79 -6.12 2.40 -3.66
CA PRO A 79 -5.82 1.09 -4.22
C PRO A 79 -6.83 0.01 -3.85
N ILE A 80 -7.29 -0.03 -2.61
CA ILE A 80 -8.30 -1.00 -2.18
C ILE A 80 -9.66 -0.71 -2.83
N VAL A 81 -10.06 0.55 -2.93
CA VAL A 81 -11.29 0.94 -3.63
C VAL A 81 -11.23 0.48 -5.09
N ARG A 82 -10.11 0.70 -5.77
CA ARG A 82 -9.90 0.23 -7.13
C ARG A 82 -10.01 -1.28 -7.22
N LEU A 83 -9.34 -2.00 -6.34
CA LEU A 83 -9.36 -3.47 -6.31
C LEU A 83 -10.77 -4.00 -6.12
N VAL A 84 -11.53 -3.47 -5.18
CA VAL A 84 -12.90 -3.88 -4.92
C VAL A 84 -13.80 -3.60 -6.13
N SER A 85 -13.70 -2.41 -6.72
CA SER A 85 -14.56 -2.03 -7.83
C SER A 85 -14.23 -2.76 -9.13
N THR A 86 -13.00 -3.23 -9.32
CA THR A 86 -12.60 -3.94 -10.53
C THR A 86 -12.58 -5.45 -10.40
N ARG A 87 -12.25 -5.98 -9.23
CA ARG A 87 -12.00 -7.42 -9.02
C ARG A 87 -12.99 -8.10 -8.08
N MET A 88 -13.70 -7.35 -7.26
CA MET A 88 -14.56 -7.89 -6.23
C MET A 88 -16.00 -7.36 -6.30
N ARG A 89 -16.48 -7.02 -7.50
CA ARG A 89 -17.83 -6.46 -7.70
C ARG A 89 -18.94 -7.37 -7.21
N ALA A 90 -18.76 -8.68 -7.34
CA ALA A 90 -19.76 -9.67 -6.98
C ALA A 90 -19.56 -10.19 -5.55
N ALA A 91 -18.65 -9.62 -4.78
CA ALA A 91 -18.40 -10.05 -3.41
C ALA A 91 -19.56 -9.66 -2.50
N ASP A 92 -19.87 -10.54 -1.55
CA ASP A 92 -20.89 -10.27 -0.54
C ASP A 92 -20.40 -9.20 0.45
N LEU A 93 -21.32 -8.31 0.80
CA LEU A 93 -21.06 -7.29 1.81
C LEU A 93 -21.48 -7.77 3.19
N PRO A 94 -20.84 -7.32 4.27
CA PRO A 94 -19.73 -6.35 4.28
C PRO A 94 -18.39 -6.97 3.95
N LEU A 95 -17.50 -6.18 3.34
CA LEU A 95 -16.12 -6.55 3.11
C LEU A 95 -15.23 -5.97 4.21
N ARG A 96 -14.39 -6.81 4.79
CA ARG A 96 -13.38 -6.40 5.77
C ARG A 96 -12.02 -6.79 5.21
N LEU A 97 -11.28 -5.79 4.72
CA LEU A 97 -9.98 -5.96 4.08
C LEU A 97 -8.91 -5.18 4.83
N ARG A 98 -7.69 -5.72 4.83
CA ARG A 98 -6.53 -5.06 5.42
C ARG A 98 -5.31 -5.08 4.51
#